data_32b37ee4b1be389156e1352083059870
#
_entry.id   32b37ee4b1be389156e1352083059870
#
_cell.length_a   1.000
_cell.length_b   1.000
_cell.length_c   1.000
_cell.angle_alpha   90.00
_cell.angle_beta   90.00
_cell.angle_gamma   90.00
#
_symmetry.space_group_name_H-M   'P 1'
#
loop_
_entity.id
_entity.type
_entity.pdbx_description
1 polymer ?
#
loop_
_entity_poly.entity_id
_entity_poly.type
_entity_poly.pdbx_seq_one_letter_code
_entity_poly.pdbx_strand_id
1 'polypeptide(L)'
;MRRIKFLKPLLFLILIALIFTSCKSTSVSTNRSNKLAEQIIESASKNLGAPYKYAGTTKSGFDCSGLVFTTFSQYDIKLPRSSADQAKVGIDLGKNISKAQKGDLIFFRTNNRSKINHVGIVTKTKDDEVEFIHSSTSKGVIISSTKESYYERTLAQINRILP
;
A
#
# COMPACT_ATOMS: atom_id res chain seq x y z
N MET A 1 -19.94 -49.20 38.55
CA MET A 1 -19.18 -47.95 38.57
C MET A 1 -17.86 -48.07 37.76
N ARG A 2 -17.90 -48.35 36.47
CA ARG A 2 -16.67 -48.60 35.69
C ARG A 2 -16.57 -47.83 34.35
N ARG A 3 -17.50 -46.86 34.07
CA ARG A 3 -17.58 -46.14 32.79
C ARG A 3 -16.92 -44.76 32.74
N ILE A 4 -16.39 -44.22 33.84
CA ILE A 4 -15.86 -42.83 33.89
C ILE A 4 -14.35 -42.76 33.53
N LYS A 5 -13.60 -43.88 33.53
CA LYS A 5 -12.17 -43.86 33.31
C LYS A 5 -11.74 -43.63 31.83
N PHE A 6 -12.62 -43.90 30.88
CA PHE A 6 -12.33 -43.71 29.44
C PHE A 6 -12.74 -42.37 28.87
N LEU A 7 -13.56 -41.60 29.59
CA LEU A 7 -14.07 -40.32 29.13
C LEU A 7 -13.01 -39.20 29.20
N LYS A 8 -12.13 -39.24 30.22
CA LYS A 8 -11.06 -38.25 30.40
C LYS A 8 -10.01 -38.21 29.28
N PRO A 9 -9.47 -39.35 28.82
CA PRO A 9 -8.50 -39.34 27.70
C PRO A 9 -9.15 -38.99 26.38
N LEU A 10 -10.41 -39.33 26.15
CA LEU A 10 -11.15 -38.94 24.93
C LEU A 10 -11.41 -37.44 24.88
N LEU A 11 -11.77 -36.81 26.00
CA LEU A 11 -11.97 -35.36 26.10
C LEU A 11 -10.64 -34.60 25.87
N PHE A 12 -9.54 -35.13 26.36
CA PHE A 12 -8.21 -34.55 26.17
C PHE A 12 -7.71 -34.63 24.72
N LEU A 13 -8.00 -35.75 24.02
CA LEU A 13 -7.73 -35.93 22.60
C LEU A 13 -8.56 -34.98 21.71
N ILE A 14 -9.82 -34.74 22.04
CA ILE A 14 -10.70 -33.78 21.34
C ILE A 14 -10.18 -32.34 21.55
N LEU A 15 -9.75 -31.99 22.75
CA LEU A 15 -9.20 -30.66 23.07
C LEU A 15 -7.90 -30.39 22.28
N ILE A 16 -7.03 -31.39 22.15
CA ILE A 16 -5.80 -31.28 21.34
C ILE A 16 -6.10 -31.11 19.85
N ALA A 17 -7.11 -31.82 19.32
CA ALA A 17 -7.51 -31.70 17.91
C ALA A 17 -8.03 -30.31 17.52
N LEU A 18 -8.61 -29.56 18.47
CA LEU A 18 -9.11 -28.19 18.23
C LEU A 18 -7.99 -27.12 18.13
N ILE A 19 -6.78 -27.43 18.62
CA ILE A 19 -5.67 -26.47 18.60
C ILE A 19 -4.98 -26.42 17.20
N PHE A 20 -5.11 -27.47 16.39
CA PHE A 20 -4.44 -27.56 15.09
C PHE A 20 -5.21 -26.94 13.90
N THR A 21 -6.42 -26.42 14.10
CA THR A 21 -7.24 -25.86 13.00
C THR A 21 -7.05 -24.37 12.74
N SER A 22 -6.19 -23.66 13.49
CA SER A 22 -6.11 -22.18 13.47
C SER A 22 -5.08 -21.54 12.55
N CYS A 23 -4.29 -22.29 11.76
CA CYS A 23 -3.15 -21.71 11.03
C CYS A 23 -3.32 -21.50 9.51
N LYS A 24 -4.51 -21.69 8.90
CA LYS A 24 -4.67 -21.61 7.43
C LYS A 24 -5.17 -20.26 6.90
N SER A 25 -5.69 -19.37 7.74
CA SER A 25 -6.35 -18.14 7.29
C SER A 25 -5.37 -17.01 6.90
N THR A 26 -4.25 -16.88 7.60
CA THR A 26 -3.32 -15.75 7.43
C THR A 26 -2.54 -15.81 6.12
N SER A 27 -2.10 -16.98 5.67
CA SER A 27 -1.30 -17.14 4.46
C SER A 27 -2.08 -16.89 3.17
N VAL A 28 -3.36 -17.22 3.14
CA VAL A 28 -4.25 -17.00 1.98
C VAL A 28 -4.56 -15.50 1.82
N SER A 29 -4.80 -14.79 2.91
CA SER A 29 -5.06 -13.34 2.91
C SER A 29 -3.83 -12.57 2.42
N THR A 30 -2.65 -12.86 2.95
CA THR A 30 -1.40 -12.20 2.54
C THR A 30 -1.09 -12.42 1.05
N ASN A 31 -1.32 -13.63 0.53
CA ASN A 31 -1.08 -13.94 -0.88
C ASN A 31 -2.04 -13.17 -1.81
N ARG A 32 -3.30 -12.99 -1.40
CA ARG A 32 -4.30 -12.20 -2.12
C ARG A 32 -3.96 -10.72 -2.14
N SER A 33 -3.54 -10.17 -1.01
CA SER A 33 -3.12 -8.78 -0.89
C SER A 33 -1.89 -8.49 -1.75
N ASN A 34 -0.86 -9.34 -1.71
CA ASN A 34 0.33 -9.20 -2.54
C ASN A 34 0.00 -9.24 -4.04
N LYS A 35 -0.87 -10.16 -4.47
CA LYS A 35 -1.32 -10.22 -5.87
C LYS A 35 -2.03 -8.93 -6.30
N LEU A 36 -2.89 -8.38 -5.44
CA LEU A 36 -3.60 -7.13 -5.71
C LEU A 36 -2.62 -5.95 -5.79
N ALA A 37 -1.62 -5.89 -4.91
CA ALA A 37 -0.56 -4.88 -4.96
C ALA A 37 0.20 -4.91 -6.30
N GLU A 38 0.60 -6.09 -6.77
CA GLU A 38 1.27 -6.25 -8.08
C GLU A 38 0.36 -5.79 -9.24
N GLN A 39 -0.92 -6.11 -9.22
CA GLN A 39 -1.88 -5.67 -10.24
C GLN A 39 -2.05 -4.14 -10.25
N ILE A 40 -2.12 -3.50 -9.07
CA ILE A 40 -2.18 -2.04 -8.93
C ILE A 40 -0.91 -1.40 -9.49
N ILE A 41 0.26 -1.92 -9.16
CA ILE A 41 1.56 -1.43 -9.66
C ILE A 41 1.63 -1.58 -11.18
N GLU A 42 1.25 -2.73 -11.73
CA GLU A 42 1.20 -2.94 -13.18
C GLU A 42 0.27 -1.92 -13.86
N SER A 43 -0.92 -1.70 -13.30
CA SER A 43 -1.88 -0.74 -13.83
C SER A 43 -1.33 0.70 -13.79
N ALA A 44 -0.69 1.11 -12.70
CA ALA A 44 -0.02 2.40 -12.60
C ALA A 44 1.09 2.53 -13.64
N SER A 45 1.92 1.47 -13.82
CA SER A 45 3.07 1.43 -14.72
C SER A 45 2.69 1.58 -16.20
N LYS A 46 1.47 1.20 -16.59
CA LYS A 46 0.94 1.43 -17.95
C LYS A 46 0.79 2.92 -18.30
N ASN A 47 0.94 3.80 -17.31
CA ASN A 47 0.89 5.25 -17.48
C ASN A 47 2.27 5.92 -17.43
N LEU A 48 3.37 5.16 -17.34
CA LEU A 48 4.72 5.72 -17.38
C LEU A 48 4.91 6.60 -18.64
N GLY A 49 5.52 7.78 -18.44
CA GLY A 49 5.73 8.78 -19.49
C GLY A 49 4.50 9.66 -19.78
N ALA A 50 3.31 9.40 -19.21
CA ALA A 50 2.17 10.30 -19.36
C ALA A 50 2.51 11.68 -18.75
N PRO A 51 2.14 12.81 -19.42
CA PRO A 51 2.51 14.14 -18.95
C PRO A 51 1.80 14.50 -17.61
N TYR A 52 2.38 15.45 -16.88
CA TYR A 52 1.69 16.06 -15.76
C TYR A 52 0.58 16.99 -16.25
N LYS A 53 -0.58 16.88 -15.61
CA LYS A 53 -1.68 17.83 -15.83
C LYS A 53 -2.38 18.09 -14.49
N TYR A 54 -2.48 19.36 -14.09
CA TYR A 54 -3.22 19.72 -12.87
C TYR A 54 -4.67 19.22 -12.94
N ALA A 55 -5.15 18.60 -11.86
CA ALA A 55 -6.44 17.92 -11.77
C ALA A 55 -6.65 16.78 -12.79
N GLY A 56 -5.61 16.32 -13.46
CA GLY A 56 -5.67 15.26 -14.47
C GLY A 56 -5.86 13.87 -13.89
N THR A 57 -6.61 13.02 -14.62
CA THR A 57 -6.97 11.65 -14.24
C THR A 57 -6.92 10.67 -15.40
N THR A 58 -6.31 11.04 -16.52
CA THR A 58 -6.28 10.22 -17.76
C THR A 58 -4.87 10.17 -18.35
N LYS A 59 -4.66 9.32 -19.35
CA LYS A 59 -3.38 9.23 -20.07
C LYS A 59 -2.97 10.55 -20.78
N SER A 60 -3.92 11.47 -21.02
CA SER A 60 -3.61 12.81 -21.53
C SER A 60 -2.94 13.70 -20.49
N GLY A 61 -2.85 13.26 -19.26
CA GLY A 61 -2.13 13.87 -18.16
C GLY A 61 -2.74 13.51 -16.81
N PHE A 62 -1.85 13.28 -15.85
CA PHE A 62 -2.21 13.02 -14.44
C PHE A 62 -1.59 14.07 -13.53
N ASP A 63 -2.28 14.46 -12.46
CA ASP A 63 -1.59 14.91 -11.26
C ASP A 63 -1.26 13.73 -10.34
N CYS A 64 -0.49 13.97 -9.27
CA CYS A 64 -0.03 12.90 -8.38
C CYS A 64 -1.17 12.09 -7.75
N SER A 65 -2.15 12.76 -7.17
CA SER A 65 -3.31 12.12 -6.55
C SER A 65 -4.33 11.58 -7.56
N GLY A 66 -4.38 12.14 -8.76
CA GLY A 66 -5.20 11.65 -9.86
C GLY A 66 -4.72 10.31 -10.41
N LEU A 67 -3.40 10.12 -10.53
CA LEU A 67 -2.82 8.81 -10.86
C LEU A 67 -3.22 7.75 -9.82
N VAL A 68 -3.06 8.05 -8.53
CA VAL A 68 -3.45 7.15 -7.43
C VAL A 68 -4.95 6.87 -7.46
N PHE A 69 -5.78 7.92 -7.50
CA PHE A 69 -7.24 7.82 -7.56
C PHE A 69 -7.70 6.90 -8.69
N THR A 70 -7.23 7.16 -9.90
CA THR A 70 -7.63 6.39 -11.09
C THR A 70 -7.15 4.95 -11.03
N THR A 71 -5.92 4.72 -10.56
CA THR A 71 -5.35 3.38 -10.47
C THR A 71 -6.13 2.51 -9.48
N PHE A 72 -6.37 3.00 -8.27
CA PHE A 72 -7.07 2.23 -7.23
C PHE A 72 -8.56 2.02 -7.56
N SER A 73 -9.19 2.98 -8.23
CA SER A 73 -10.61 2.86 -8.67
C SER A 73 -10.85 1.66 -9.59
N GLN A 74 -9.86 1.22 -10.37
CA GLN A 74 -9.96 0.03 -11.23
C GLN A 74 -10.12 -1.27 -10.45
N TYR A 75 -9.85 -1.24 -9.16
CA TYR A 75 -9.92 -2.37 -8.22
C TYR A 75 -10.98 -2.17 -7.14
N ASP A 76 -11.98 -1.32 -7.39
CA ASP A 76 -13.06 -0.98 -6.46
C ASP A 76 -12.58 -0.34 -5.13
N ILE A 77 -11.35 0.16 -5.08
CA ILE A 77 -10.80 0.87 -3.92
C ILE A 77 -11.01 2.37 -4.11
N LYS A 78 -11.98 2.92 -3.36
CA LYS A 78 -12.34 4.34 -3.43
C LYS A 78 -11.43 5.17 -2.54
N LEU A 79 -10.58 6.00 -3.15
CA LEU A 79 -9.72 6.95 -2.46
C LEU A 79 -10.21 8.39 -2.71
N PRO A 80 -9.97 9.34 -1.77
CA PRO A 80 -10.23 10.75 -2.01
C PRO A 80 -9.45 11.30 -3.21
N ARG A 81 -9.92 12.41 -3.79
CA ARG A 81 -9.27 13.02 -4.97
C ARG A 81 -7.98 13.76 -4.65
N SER A 82 -7.82 14.33 -3.45
CA SER A 82 -6.64 15.10 -3.09
C SER A 82 -5.61 14.26 -2.32
N SER A 83 -4.30 14.53 -2.50
CA SER A 83 -3.23 13.87 -1.75
C SER A 83 -3.32 14.07 -0.25
N ALA A 84 -3.78 15.26 0.19
CA ALA A 84 -3.95 15.56 1.61
C ALA A 84 -5.07 14.73 2.26
N ASP A 85 -6.13 14.41 1.51
CA ASP A 85 -7.21 13.55 2.01
C ASP A 85 -6.88 12.07 1.84
N GLN A 86 -6.15 11.68 0.80
CA GLN A 86 -5.62 10.32 0.66
C GLN A 86 -4.71 9.95 1.84
N ALA A 87 -3.95 10.90 2.37
CA ALA A 87 -3.10 10.71 3.55
C ALA A 87 -3.86 10.44 4.86
N LYS A 88 -5.18 10.59 4.87
CA LYS A 88 -6.05 10.27 6.02
C LYS A 88 -6.66 8.87 5.93
N VAL A 89 -6.42 8.15 4.83
CA VAL A 89 -7.00 6.82 4.56
C VAL A 89 -5.98 5.73 4.88
N GLY A 90 -6.47 4.61 5.39
CA GLY A 90 -5.65 3.44 5.70
C GLY A 90 -4.91 3.53 7.03
N ILE A 91 -3.87 2.72 7.18
CA ILE A 91 -3.05 2.63 8.39
C ILE A 91 -1.82 3.51 8.20
N ASP A 92 -1.67 4.53 9.03
CA ASP A 92 -0.47 5.39 9.05
C ASP A 92 0.73 4.63 9.65
N LEU A 93 1.77 4.45 8.86
CA LEU A 93 3.04 3.82 9.25
C LEU A 93 4.11 4.86 9.63
N GLY A 94 3.75 6.15 9.66
CA GLY A 94 4.68 7.25 9.81
C GLY A 94 5.69 7.32 8.66
N LYS A 95 6.94 7.67 8.98
CA LYS A 95 8.05 7.69 8.01
C LYS A 95 8.85 6.38 8.00
N ASN A 96 8.32 5.31 8.54
CA ASN A 96 9.05 4.06 8.71
C ASN A 96 9.13 3.28 7.38
N ILE A 97 10.19 3.51 6.63
CA ILE A 97 10.49 2.87 5.34
C ILE A 97 10.57 1.33 5.48
N SER A 98 11.09 0.82 6.60
CA SER A 98 11.23 -0.63 6.80
C SER A 98 9.89 -1.37 6.91
N LYS A 99 8.79 -0.66 7.18
CA LYS A 99 7.43 -1.20 7.21
C LYS A 99 6.69 -1.07 5.88
N ALA A 100 7.26 -0.33 4.92
CA ALA A 100 6.63 -0.13 3.63
C ALA A 100 6.50 -1.46 2.86
N GLN A 101 5.41 -1.60 2.11
CA GLN A 101 5.15 -2.74 1.25
C GLN A 101 4.65 -2.26 -0.12
N LYS A 102 4.76 -3.10 -1.14
CA LYS A 102 4.20 -2.85 -2.47
C LYS A 102 2.72 -2.50 -2.37
N GLY A 103 2.29 -1.46 -3.09
CA GLY A 103 0.92 -0.96 -3.09
C GLY A 103 0.59 0.00 -1.95
N ASP A 104 1.48 0.23 -0.97
CA ASP A 104 1.31 1.30 0.01
C ASP A 104 1.36 2.67 -0.69
N LEU A 105 0.73 3.67 -0.10
CA LEU A 105 0.86 5.06 -0.54
C LEU A 105 1.97 5.77 0.23
N ILE A 106 2.81 6.50 -0.49
CA ILE A 106 3.90 7.30 0.09
C ILE A 106 3.65 8.77 -0.17
N PHE A 107 3.75 9.61 0.87
CA PHE A 107 3.35 11.00 0.86
C PHE A 107 4.50 11.94 1.17
N PHE A 108 4.48 13.14 0.56
CA PHE A 108 5.55 14.12 0.69
C PHE A 108 5.00 15.54 0.91
N ARG A 109 5.86 16.41 1.49
CA ARG A 109 5.66 17.86 1.62
C ARG A 109 6.70 18.57 0.76
N THR A 110 6.41 18.71 -0.53
CA THR A 110 7.39 19.12 -1.54
C THR A 110 7.56 20.63 -1.74
N ASN A 111 6.78 21.46 -1.07
CA ASN A 111 6.76 22.91 -1.30
C ASN A 111 6.96 23.75 -0.01
N ASN A 112 7.72 23.21 0.94
CA ASN A 112 7.98 23.85 2.26
C ASN A 112 6.70 24.18 3.07
N ARG A 113 5.57 23.61 2.71
CA ARG A 113 4.31 23.78 3.44
C ARG A 113 4.15 22.70 4.50
N SER A 114 3.35 22.97 5.52
CA SER A 114 3.03 22.00 6.58
C SER A 114 2.14 20.84 6.09
N LYS A 115 1.38 21.05 5.01
CA LYS A 115 0.43 20.07 4.49
C LYS A 115 1.06 19.16 3.44
N ILE A 116 0.68 17.88 3.46
CA ILE A 116 0.96 16.92 2.38
C ILE A 116 0.39 17.45 1.07
N ASN A 117 1.19 17.42 0.02
CA ASN A 117 0.84 17.94 -1.30
C ASN A 117 1.31 17.05 -2.45
N HIS A 118 1.94 15.91 -2.15
CA HIS A 118 2.38 14.96 -3.16
C HIS A 118 2.21 13.53 -2.67
N VAL A 119 1.98 12.59 -3.61
CA VAL A 119 1.74 11.18 -3.32
C VAL A 119 2.25 10.30 -4.47
N GLY A 120 2.72 9.10 -4.12
CA GLY A 120 3.05 8.03 -5.04
C GLY A 120 2.57 6.68 -4.51
N ILE A 121 2.68 5.65 -5.36
CA ILE A 121 2.38 4.25 -5.04
C ILE A 121 3.72 3.53 -4.90
N VAL A 122 3.96 2.85 -3.79
CA VAL A 122 5.17 2.05 -3.56
C VAL A 122 5.20 0.88 -4.56
N THR A 123 6.27 0.79 -5.34
CA THR A 123 6.47 -0.25 -6.36
C THR A 123 7.45 -1.32 -5.91
N LYS A 124 8.45 -0.94 -5.09
CA LYS A 124 9.47 -1.85 -4.62
C LYS A 124 10.02 -1.38 -3.28
N THR A 125 10.39 -2.34 -2.45
CA THR A 125 11.08 -2.12 -1.18
C THR A 125 12.32 -2.99 -1.13
N LYS A 126 13.44 -2.42 -0.75
CA LYS A 126 14.70 -3.14 -0.59
C LYS A 126 15.52 -2.45 0.51
N ASP A 127 15.85 -3.16 1.56
CA ASP A 127 16.60 -2.67 2.70
C ASP A 127 16.00 -1.35 3.26
N ASP A 128 16.70 -0.24 3.13
CA ASP A 128 16.30 1.11 3.55
C ASP A 128 15.89 2.00 2.36
N GLU A 129 15.45 1.41 1.24
CA GLU A 129 15.02 2.10 0.03
C GLU A 129 13.59 1.71 -0.36
N VAL A 130 12.81 2.71 -0.78
CA VAL A 130 11.49 2.54 -1.38
C VAL A 130 11.50 3.21 -2.75
N GLU A 131 11.19 2.42 -3.80
CA GLU A 131 10.85 2.96 -5.12
C GLU A 131 9.34 3.18 -5.20
N PHE A 132 8.91 4.24 -5.86
CA PHE A 132 7.50 4.57 -5.99
C PHE A 132 7.19 5.22 -7.33
N ILE A 133 6.01 4.90 -7.89
CA ILE A 133 5.49 5.54 -9.10
C ILE A 133 4.61 6.74 -8.71
N HIS A 134 4.83 7.86 -9.39
CA HIS A 134 4.08 9.10 -9.15
C HIS A 134 4.05 9.99 -10.38
N SER A 135 3.17 11.00 -10.43
CA SER A 135 3.20 12.03 -11.47
C SER A 135 3.99 13.24 -10.98
N SER A 136 5.22 13.39 -11.49
CA SER A 136 6.10 14.55 -11.28
C SER A 136 5.60 15.74 -12.08
N THR A 137 5.59 16.94 -11.49
CA THR A 137 5.19 18.18 -12.18
C THR A 137 6.05 18.50 -13.40
N SER A 138 7.32 18.10 -13.40
CA SER A 138 8.26 18.41 -14.48
C SER A 138 8.52 17.26 -15.45
N LYS A 139 8.30 16.00 -15.02
CA LYS A 139 8.66 14.80 -15.81
C LYS A 139 7.46 13.90 -16.14
N GLY A 140 6.25 14.24 -15.63
CA GLY A 140 5.08 13.37 -15.75
C GLY A 140 5.20 12.12 -14.90
N VAL A 141 4.58 11.03 -15.34
CA VAL A 141 4.55 9.77 -14.58
C VAL A 141 5.89 9.04 -14.69
N ILE A 142 6.58 8.91 -13.57
CA ILE A 142 7.90 8.30 -13.43
C ILE A 142 7.97 7.43 -12.17
N ILE A 143 9.03 6.62 -12.08
CA ILE A 143 9.45 5.95 -10.84
C ILE A 143 10.59 6.77 -10.25
N SER A 144 10.54 7.01 -8.94
CA SER A 144 11.57 7.67 -8.14
C SER A 144 11.89 6.85 -6.89
N SER A 145 12.97 7.21 -6.20
CA SER A 145 13.45 6.54 -5.00
C SER A 145 13.48 7.49 -3.79
N THR A 146 13.23 6.93 -2.60
CA THR A 146 13.46 7.63 -1.32
C THR A 146 14.94 7.94 -1.07
N LYS A 147 15.88 7.38 -1.82
CA LYS A 147 17.31 7.72 -1.79
C LYS A 147 17.64 9.00 -2.57
N GLU A 148 16.72 9.48 -3.41
CA GLU A 148 16.88 10.80 -4.01
C GLU A 148 16.73 11.86 -2.93
N SER A 149 17.73 12.72 -2.74
CA SER A 149 17.82 13.70 -1.65
C SER A 149 16.59 14.61 -1.54
N TYR A 150 15.90 14.87 -2.63
CA TYR A 150 14.65 15.62 -2.66
C TYR A 150 13.52 14.86 -1.94
N TYR A 151 13.32 13.59 -2.25
CA TYR A 151 12.27 12.76 -1.63
C TYR A 151 12.62 12.35 -0.20
N GLU A 152 13.89 12.07 0.09
CA GLU A 152 14.37 11.81 1.43
C GLU A 152 13.99 12.94 2.41
N ARG A 153 14.30 14.20 2.05
CA ARG A 153 14.00 15.38 2.90
C ARG A 153 12.52 15.70 3.02
N THR A 154 11.74 15.38 1.99
CA THR A 154 10.31 15.77 1.91
C THR A 154 9.35 14.67 2.32
N LEU A 155 9.83 13.45 2.61
CA LEU A 155 9.01 12.34 3.08
C LEU A 155 8.22 12.75 4.32
N ALA A 156 6.92 12.55 4.26
CA ALA A 156 5.99 12.92 5.32
C ALA A 156 5.38 11.70 6.01
N GLN A 157 4.97 10.69 5.23
CA GLN A 157 4.13 9.60 5.74
C GLN A 157 4.05 8.46 4.72
N ILE A 158 3.82 7.24 5.19
CA ILE A 158 3.47 6.07 4.37
C ILE A 158 2.19 5.48 4.94
N ASN A 159 1.22 5.15 4.08
CA ASN A 159 -0.04 4.53 4.50
C ASN A 159 -0.26 3.20 3.82
N ARG A 160 -0.66 2.20 4.60
CA ARG A 160 -1.16 0.94 4.07
C ARG A 160 -2.63 1.03 3.74
N ILE A 161 -2.96 0.77 2.48
CA ILE A 161 -4.32 0.79 1.95
C ILE A 161 -4.87 -0.63 1.79
N LEU A 162 -4.02 -1.56 1.40
CA LEU A 162 -4.39 -2.95 1.18
C LEU A 162 -4.37 -3.75 2.49
N PRO A 163 -5.27 -4.72 2.67
CA PRO A 163 -5.39 -5.53 3.89
C PRO A 163 -4.19 -6.43 4.12
#